data_f3344c068c9d9af87451e4a5f23db5dc
#
_entry.id   f3344c068c9d9af87451e4a5f23db5dc
#
_cell.length_a   1.000
_cell.length_b   1.000
_cell.length_c   1.000
_cell.angle_alpha   90.00
_cell.angle_beta   90.00
_cell.angle_gamma   90.00
#
_symmetry.space_group_name_H-M   'P 1'
#
loop_
_entity.id
_entity.type
_entity.pdbx_description
1 polymer ?
#
loop_
_entity_poly.entity_id
_entity_poly.type
_entity_poly.pdbx_seq_one_letter_code
_entity_poly.pdbx_strand_id
1 'polypeptide(L)'
;MSQPEPLNTQRCSPPPKRETLRVMFGRIAPGYDRFNTLLSFGQHHRWRRFAARQCRFPPGGLALDVGVGTADFALEVIGKTGRAIGVDPCEPMMRAGVEKLCRRGARERVLLVAGEAEHLPVAGDRFDCATTGFTLRNVTDIDQTFAEMARAVRPGGRVVSLEIAKPRIPGFAPLFFLYFYRLSPLLARLFGGDVEAYQYLPRSLKEFQSREELADSMRRAGLIEVRWYDLSGGSVAVHVGTKPG
;
A
#
# COMPACT_ATOMS: atom_id res chain seq x y z
N MET A 1 27.48 52.69 -17.71
CA MET A 1 26.18 52.01 -17.88
C MET A 1 26.45 50.50 -17.82
N SER A 2 26.30 49.93 -16.64
CA SER A 2 26.52 48.48 -16.44
C SER A 2 25.25 47.75 -16.82
N GLN A 3 25.37 46.73 -17.68
CA GLN A 3 24.25 45.86 -18.04
C GLN A 3 23.91 44.95 -16.84
N PRO A 4 22.64 44.71 -16.58
CA PRO A 4 22.24 43.75 -15.55
C PRO A 4 22.60 42.33 -15.98
N GLU A 5 23.23 41.56 -15.08
CA GLU A 5 23.49 40.13 -15.26
C GLU A 5 22.16 39.35 -15.44
N PRO A 6 22.12 38.37 -16.35
CA PRO A 6 20.93 37.53 -16.51
C PRO A 6 20.70 36.70 -15.26
N LEU A 7 19.49 36.80 -14.71
CA LEU A 7 18.99 35.92 -13.63
C LEU A 7 19.23 34.46 -13.99
N ASN A 8 20.10 33.82 -13.23
CA ASN A 8 20.36 32.37 -13.30
C ASN A 8 19.09 31.61 -12.93
N THR A 9 18.28 31.26 -13.92
CA THR A 9 17.16 30.34 -13.74
C THR A 9 17.73 28.95 -13.54
N GLN A 10 18.18 28.65 -12.29
CA GLN A 10 18.41 27.27 -11.88
C GLN A 10 17.13 26.50 -12.15
N ARG A 11 17.17 25.60 -13.13
CA ARG A 11 16.10 24.60 -13.34
C ARG A 11 16.02 23.81 -12.05
N CYS A 12 15.00 24.06 -11.23
CA CYS A 12 14.69 23.23 -10.09
C CYS A 12 14.55 21.78 -10.60
N SER A 13 15.43 20.92 -10.16
CA SER A 13 15.26 19.47 -10.40
C SER A 13 13.89 19.05 -9.91
N PRO A 14 13.18 18.17 -10.64
CA PRO A 14 11.88 17.69 -10.16
C PRO A 14 12.05 17.11 -8.76
N PRO A 15 11.08 17.33 -7.86
CA PRO A 15 11.16 16.80 -6.50
C PRO A 15 11.33 15.29 -6.52
N PRO A 16 12.02 14.68 -5.53
CA PRO A 16 12.17 13.23 -5.43
C PRO A 16 10.81 12.53 -5.49
N LYS A 17 10.74 11.36 -6.12
CA LYS A 17 9.50 10.56 -6.26
C LYS A 17 8.70 10.49 -4.95
N ARG A 18 9.36 10.30 -3.82
CA ARG A 18 8.74 10.23 -2.48
C ARG A 18 7.97 11.50 -2.11
N GLU A 19 8.59 12.67 -2.30
CA GLU A 19 7.97 13.96 -1.97
C GLU A 19 6.75 14.22 -2.86
N THR A 20 6.87 13.97 -4.16
CA THR A 20 5.76 14.08 -5.12
C THR A 20 4.58 13.21 -4.71
N LEU A 21 4.83 11.96 -4.31
CA LEU A 21 3.78 11.02 -3.87
C LEU A 21 3.16 11.46 -2.54
N ARG A 22 3.96 11.93 -1.57
CA ARG A 22 3.45 12.42 -0.29
C ARG A 22 2.50 13.61 -0.48
N VAL A 23 2.86 14.57 -1.35
CA VAL A 23 2.01 15.72 -1.69
C VAL A 23 0.73 15.26 -2.39
N MET A 24 0.85 14.37 -3.38
CA MET A 24 -0.30 13.82 -4.11
C MET A 24 -1.28 13.09 -3.17
N PHE A 25 -0.79 12.15 -2.36
CA PHE A 25 -1.62 11.42 -1.39
C PHE A 25 -2.23 12.36 -0.35
N GLY A 26 -1.50 13.39 0.09
CA GLY A 26 -2.03 14.42 0.99
C GLY A 26 -3.25 15.14 0.43
N ARG A 27 -3.22 15.49 -0.87
CA ARG A 27 -4.35 16.16 -1.56
C ARG A 27 -5.60 15.26 -1.65
N ILE A 28 -5.42 13.97 -1.92
CA ILE A 28 -6.56 13.03 -2.10
C ILE A 28 -7.07 12.42 -0.79
N ALA A 29 -6.35 12.57 0.32
CA ALA A 29 -6.68 11.95 1.60
C ALA A 29 -8.15 12.12 2.03
N PRO A 30 -8.80 13.32 1.90
CA PRO A 30 -10.19 13.50 2.33
C PRO A 30 -11.22 12.65 1.55
N GLY A 31 -10.92 12.30 0.29
CA GLY A 31 -11.80 11.52 -0.58
C GLY A 31 -11.34 10.09 -0.83
N TYR A 32 -10.17 9.71 -0.33
CA TYR A 32 -9.46 8.48 -0.69
C TYR A 32 -10.29 7.21 -0.59
N ASP A 33 -10.97 6.99 0.53
CA ASP A 33 -11.77 5.79 0.75
C ASP A 33 -12.99 5.70 -0.17
N ARG A 34 -13.65 6.83 -0.40
CA ARG A 34 -14.81 6.90 -1.29
C ARG A 34 -14.43 6.55 -2.72
N PHE A 35 -13.29 7.09 -3.19
CA PHE A 35 -12.78 6.82 -4.52
C PHE A 35 -12.31 5.37 -4.67
N ASN A 36 -11.60 4.81 -3.70
CA ASN A 36 -11.23 3.40 -3.72
C ASN A 36 -12.45 2.50 -3.77
N THR A 37 -13.52 2.83 -3.03
CA THR A 37 -14.78 2.10 -3.06
C THR A 37 -15.43 2.19 -4.44
N LEU A 38 -15.50 3.39 -5.03
CA LEU A 38 -16.08 3.61 -6.36
C LEU A 38 -15.28 2.84 -7.42
N LEU A 39 -13.94 3.04 -7.48
CA LEU A 39 -13.09 2.44 -8.51
C LEU A 39 -12.94 0.92 -8.39
N SER A 40 -13.10 0.36 -7.21
CA SER A 40 -13.05 -1.10 -7.01
C SER A 40 -14.44 -1.73 -6.97
N PHE A 41 -15.52 -0.95 -7.14
CA PHE A 41 -16.89 -1.40 -6.89
C PHE A 41 -17.03 -2.05 -5.49
N GLY A 42 -16.33 -1.49 -4.48
CA GLY A 42 -16.29 -2.01 -3.12
C GLY A 42 -15.50 -3.30 -2.94
N GLN A 43 -14.90 -3.86 -3.99
CA GLN A 43 -14.17 -5.13 -3.91
C GLN A 43 -12.89 -5.04 -3.08
N HIS A 44 -12.30 -3.86 -2.95
CA HIS A 44 -11.10 -3.67 -2.13
C HIS A 44 -11.26 -4.13 -0.66
N HIS A 45 -12.48 -4.07 -0.10
CA HIS A 45 -12.77 -4.63 1.22
C HIS A 45 -12.69 -6.16 1.25
N ARG A 46 -13.19 -6.83 0.19
CA ARG A 46 -13.11 -8.29 0.08
C ARG A 46 -11.67 -8.75 -0.10
N TRP A 47 -10.88 -8.02 -0.88
CA TRP A 47 -9.46 -8.33 -1.09
C TRP A 47 -8.67 -8.20 0.22
N ARG A 48 -8.85 -7.09 0.97
CA ARG A 48 -8.19 -6.90 2.27
C ARG A 48 -8.60 -7.98 3.28
N ARG A 49 -9.89 -8.31 3.33
CA ARG A 49 -10.39 -9.39 4.21
C ARG A 49 -9.78 -10.75 3.85
N PHE A 50 -9.64 -11.06 2.58
CA PHE A 50 -8.97 -12.28 2.13
C PHE A 50 -7.49 -12.26 2.54
N ALA A 51 -6.77 -11.15 2.29
CA ALA A 51 -5.37 -10.99 2.66
C ALA A 51 -5.16 -11.06 4.19
N ALA A 52 -6.03 -10.42 4.98
CA ALA A 52 -5.99 -10.48 6.46
C ALA A 52 -6.11 -11.91 7.00
N ARG A 53 -6.91 -12.76 6.36
CA ARG A 53 -7.01 -14.19 6.74
C ARG A 53 -5.71 -14.95 6.51
N GLN A 54 -4.86 -14.51 5.58
CA GLN A 54 -3.56 -15.13 5.32
C GLN A 54 -2.54 -14.83 6.44
N CYS A 55 -2.76 -13.82 7.25
CA CYS A 55 -1.88 -13.47 8.36
C CYS A 55 -1.82 -14.54 9.46
N ARG A 56 -2.82 -15.41 9.57
CA ARG A 56 -2.96 -16.36 10.70
C ARG A 56 -2.81 -15.66 12.06
N PHE A 57 -3.46 -14.52 12.18
CA PHE A 57 -3.32 -13.62 13.31
C PHE A 57 -3.94 -14.21 14.57
N PRO A 58 -3.19 -14.38 15.67
CA PRO A 58 -3.72 -14.97 16.89
C PRO A 58 -4.63 -13.98 17.63
N PRO A 59 -5.56 -14.47 18.47
CA PRO A 59 -6.31 -13.60 19.39
C PRO A 59 -5.37 -12.76 20.26
N GLY A 60 -5.62 -11.45 20.33
CA GLY A 60 -4.75 -10.52 21.10
C GLY A 60 -3.40 -10.22 20.47
N GLY A 61 -3.12 -10.73 19.28
CA GLY A 61 -1.87 -10.53 18.58
C GLY A 61 -1.56 -9.07 18.23
N LEU A 62 -0.32 -8.82 17.77
CA LEU A 62 0.17 -7.52 17.33
C LEU A 62 0.55 -7.59 15.85
N ALA A 63 -0.11 -6.79 15.01
CA ALA A 63 0.19 -6.65 13.59
C ALA A 63 0.98 -5.39 13.29
N LEU A 64 1.75 -5.41 12.21
CA LEU A 64 2.34 -4.25 11.56
C LEU A 64 1.64 -4.03 10.23
N ASP A 65 1.20 -2.79 9.92
CA ASP A 65 0.65 -2.43 8.61
C ASP A 65 1.53 -1.35 7.97
N VAL A 66 2.21 -1.70 6.89
CA VAL A 66 3.20 -0.85 6.21
C VAL A 66 2.57 -0.15 5.02
N GLY A 67 2.64 1.20 5.01
CA GLY A 67 1.83 2.03 4.13
C GLY A 67 0.37 2.01 4.56
N VAL A 68 0.14 2.25 5.86
CA VAL A 68 -1.18 2.09 6.49
C VAL A 68 -2.25 3.03 5.92
N GLY A 69 -1.86 4.18 5.36
CA GLY A 69 -2.77 5.16 4.78
C GLY A 69 -3.90 5.54 5.75
N THR A 70 -5.12 5.25 5.34
CA THR A 70 -6.34 5.50 6.14
C THR A 70 -6.72 4.33 7.07
N ALA A 71 -5.82 3.38 7.32
CA ALA A 71 -5.95 2.25 8.24
C ALA A 71 -6.98 1.17 7.87
N ASP A 72 -7.38 1.07 6.61
CA ASP A 72 -8.34 0.04 6.18
C ASP A 72 -7.82 -1.38 6.36
N PHE A 73 -6.54 -1.62 6.03
CA PHE A 73 -5.98 -2.96 6.13
C PHE A 73 -5.69 -3.33 7.60
N ALA A 74 -5.17 -2.39 8.38
CA ALA A 74 -5.00 -2.57 9.82
C ALA A 74 -6.30 -3.01 10.50
N LEU A 75 -7.43 -2.33 10.18
CA LEU A 75 -8.75 -2.67 10.71
C LEU A 75 -9.21 -4.10 10.36
N GLU A 76 -8.95 -4.57 9.14
CA GLU A 76 -9.30 -5.93 8.73
C GLU A 76 -8.43 -6.99 9.44
N VAL A 77 -7.13 -6.70 9.65
CA VAL A 77 -6.19 -7.64 10.28
C VAL A 77 -6.47 -7.82 11.75
N ILE A 78 -6.65 -6.73 12.51
CA ILE A 78 -6.85 -6.82 13.97
C ILE A 78 -8.17 -7.48 14.36
N GLY A 79 -9.15 -7.50 13.48
CA GLY A 79 -10.47 -8.06 13.80
C GLY A 79 -11.05 -7.46 15.09
N LYS A 80 -11.53 -8.33 16.01
CA LYS A 80 -12.16 -7.89 17.27
C LYS A 80 -11.20 -7.73 18.44
N THR A 81 -10.11 -8.46 18.47
CA THR A 81 -9.25 -8.62 19.67
C THR A 81 -7.81 -8.19 19.45
N GLY A 82 -7.35 -8.09 18.23
CA GLY A 82 -5.96 -7.75 17.91
C GLY A 82 -5.64 -6.26 18.04
N ARG A 83 -4.34 -5.98 17.98
CA ARG A 83 -3.77 -4.64 17.95
C ARG A 83 -2.87 -4.48 16.73
N ALA A 84 -2.65 -3.25 16.28
CA ALA A 84 -1.72 -2.97 15.19
C ALA A 84 -0.91 -1.70 15.42
N ILE A 85 0.29 -1.67 14.82
CA ILE A 85 1.03 -0.44 14.53
C ILE A 85 0.96 -0.25 13.03
N GLY A 86 0.49 0.91 12.58
CA GLY A 86 0.47 1.32 11.18
C GLY A 86 1.56 2.35 10.93
N VAL A 87 2.35 2.15 9.88
CA VAL A 87 3.44 3.08 9.49
C VAL A 87 3.13 3.68 8.12
N ASP A 88 3.21 5.01 8.00
CA ASP A 88 3.01 5.74 6.73
C ASP A 88 3.79 7.06 6.75
N PRO A 89 4.41 7.49 5.62
CA PRO A 89 5.07 8.79 5.54
C PRO A 89 4.10 9.97 5.32
N CYS A 90 2.82 9.70 4.99
CA CYS A 90 1.83 10.73 4.63
C CYS A 90 0.92 11.09 5.82
N GLU A 91 1.27 12.15 6.53
CA GLU A 91 0.50 12.60 7.70
C GLU A 91 -0.99 12.88 7.41
N PRO A 92 -1.40 13.54 6.30
CA PRO A 92 -2.81 13.74 5.98
C PRO A 92 -3.60 12.43 5.84
N MET A 93 -2.99 11.38 5.28
CA MET A 93 -3.59 10.04 5.19
C MET A 93 -3.80 9.45 6.59
N MET A 94 -2.79 9.54 7.45
CA MET A 94 -2.89 9.05 8.83
C MET A 94 -3.92 9.83 9.65
N ARG A 95 -4.06 11.14 9.46
CA ARG A 95 -5.14 11.94 10.11
C ARG A 95 -6.53 11.42 9.74
N ALA A 96 -6.79 11.19 8.45
CA ALA A 96 -8.03 10.55 8.00
C ALA A 96 -8.21 9.14 8.59
N GLY A 97 -7.09 8.40 8.75
CA GLY A 97 -7.05 7.11 9.45
C GLY A 97 -7.47 7.23 10.92
N VAL A 98 -6.92 8.19 11.68
CA VAL A 98 -7.29 8.43 13.08
C VAL A 98 -8.79 8.70 13.21
N GLU A 99 -9.34 9.58 12.39
CA GLU A 99 -10.78 9.86 12.39
C GLU A 99 -11.62 8.61 12.12
N LYS A 100 -11.19 7.78 11.16
CA LYS A 100 -11.84 6.50 10.86
C LYS A 100 -11.76 5.54 12.04
N LEU A 101 -10.59 5.41 12.67
CA LEU A 101 -10.38 4.55 13.84
C LEU A 101 -11.27 4.98 15.01
N CYS A 102 -11.41 6.29 15.26
CA CYS A 102 -12.33 6.82 16.27
C CYS A 102 -13.78 6.43 15.95
N ARG A 103 -14.24 6.67 14.72
CA ARG A 103 -15.61 6.30 14.30
C ARG A 103 -15.89 4.80 14.39
N ARG A 104 -14.87 3.96 14.27
CA ARG A 104 -14.96 2.49 14.34
C ARG A 104 -14.71 1.92 15.75
N GLY A 105 -14.45 2.76 16.76
CA GLY A 105 -14.13 2.31 18.11
C GLY A 105 -12.84 1.48 18.20
N ALA A 106 -11.88 1.75 17.31
CA ALA A 106 -10.63 0.99 17.20
C ALA A 106 -9.38 1.85 17.54
N ARG A 107 -9.55 3.11 17.96
CA ARG A 107 -8.45 4.06 18.17
C ARG A 107 -7.41 3.56 19.18
N GLU A 108 -7.83 2.90 20.23
CA GLU A 108 -6.93 2.36 21.26
C GLU A 108 -6.20 1.07 20.82
N ARG A 109 -6.66 0.45 19.74
CA ARG A 109 -6.10 -0.81 19.23
C ARG A 109 -5.16 -0.62 18.04
N VAL A 110 -5.15 0.57 17.41
CA VAL A 110 -4.28 0.88 16.27
C VAL A 110 -3.51 2.17 16.55
N LEU A 111 -2.19 2.04 16.68
CA LEU A 111 -1.26 3.16 16.77
C LEU A 111 -0.76 3.51 15.37
N LEU A 112 -0.83 4.78 14.96
CA LEU A 112 -0.27 5.27 13.70
C LEU A 112 1.04 6.00 13.98
N VAL A 113 2.09 5.67 13.23
CA VAL A 113 3.45 6.17 13.38
C VAL A 113 3.95 6.68 12.02
N ALA A 114 4.53 7.88 12.00
CA ALA A 114 5.17 8.40 10.79
C ALA A 114 6.48 7.64 10.52
N GLY A 115 6.69 7.18 9.29
CA GLY A 115 7.89 6.45 8.91
C GLY A 115 7.85 5.95 7.48
N GLU A 116 9.01 5.55 6.99
CA GLU A 116 9.23 5.01 5.65
C GLU A 116 9.19 3.48 5.68
N ALA A 117 8.69 2.87 4.60
CA ALA A 117 8.57 1.42 4.49
C ALA A 117 9.94 0.71 4.43
N GLU A 118 10.93 1.38 3.87
CA GLU A 118 12.32 0.90 3.73
C GLU A 118 13.16 1.05 5.01
N HIS A 119 12.64 1.78 6.02
CA HIS A 119 13.30 2.01 7.31
C HIS A 119 12.23 2.11 8.40
N LEU A 120 11.67 0.98 8.80
CA LEU A 120 10.55 0.93 9.73
C LEU A 120 10.98 1.34 11.14
N PRO A 121 10.30 2.32 11.78
CA PRO A 121 10.63 2.80 13.12
C PRO A 121 10.11 1.84 14.21
N VAL A 122 10.33 0.55 14.04
CA VAL A 122 9.87 -0.51 14.94
C VAL A 122 11.00 -1.52 15.24
N ALA A 123 10.93 -2.13 16.40
CA ALA A 123 11.86 -3.20 16.79
C ALA A 123 11.63 -4.48 15.97
N GLY A 124 12.70 -5.27 15.79
CA GLY A 124 12.63 -6.59 15.18
C GLY A 124 11.91 -7.62 16.06
N ASP A 125 11.43 -8.70 15.44
CA ASP A 125 10.85 -9.88 16.11
C ASP A 125 9.66 -9.59 17.04
N ARG A 126 8.88 -8.55 16.76
CA ARG A 126 7.79 -8.10 17.63
C ARG A 126 6.39 -8.44 17.15
N PHE A 127 6.20 -8.57 15.84
CA PHE A 127 4.88 -8.67 15.25
C PHE A 127 4.53 -10.11 14.85
N ASP A 128 3.28 -10.50 15.06
CA ASP A 128 2.74 -11.77 14.61
C ASP A 128 2.60 -11.83 13.09
N CYS A 129 2.29 -10.68 12.48
CA CYS A 129 2.30 -10.53 11.04
C CYS A 129 2.64 -9.09 10.64
N ALA A 130 3.15 -8.93 9.41
CA ALA A 130 3.27 -7.64 8.75
C ALA A 130 2.45 -7.66 7.46
N THR A 131 1.70 -6.59 7.22
CA THR A 131 0.88 -6.40 6.03
C THR A 131 1.31 -5.18 5.24
N THR A 132 1.10 -5.20 3.93
CA THR A 132 1.16 -4.03 3.08
C THR A 132 0.10 -4.14 1.99
N GLY A 133 -0.60 -3.05 1.69
CA GLY A 133 -1.69 -3.07 0.72
C GLY A 133 -1.69 -1.88 -0.22
N PHE A 134 -1.45 -2.11 -1.51
CA PHE A 134 -1.40 -1.10 -2.57
C PHE A 134 -0.30 -0.04 -2.35
N THR A 135 0.77 -0.40 -1.65
CA THR A 135 1.86 0.46 -1.21
C THR A 135 3.15 0.25 -2.02
N LEU A 136 3.46 -1.01 -2.38
CA LEU A 136 4.77 -1.36 -2.96
C LEU A 136 5.10 -0.63 -4.27
N ARG A 137 4.10 -0.19 -5.03
CA ARG A 137 4.28 0.63 -6.25
C ARG A 137 4.82 2.03 -5.93
N ASN A 138 4.68 2.47 -4.69
CA ASN A 138 5.02 3.81 -4.21
C ASN A 138 6.38 3.87 -3.52
N VAL A 139 6.91 2.74 -3.06
CA VAL A 139 8.23 2.66 -2.43
C VAL A 139 9.35 2.79 -3.46
N THR A 140 10.55 3.07 -3.01
CA THR A 140 11.74 3.19 -3.86
C THR A 140 12.42 1.84 -4.01
N ASP A 141 12.45 1.05 -2.92
CA ASP A 141 13.10 -0.25 -2.86
C ASP A 141 12.16 -1.29 -2.23
N ILE A 142 11.64 -2.19 -3.08
CA ILE A 142 10.73 -3.27 -2.68
C ILE A 142 11.47 -4.34 -1.89
N ASP A 143 12.71 -4.67 -2.25
CA ASP A 143 13.51 -5.68 -1.57
C ASP A 143 13.83 -5.22 -0.14
N GLN A 144 14.24 -3.96 0.03
CA GLN A 144 14.46 -3.37 1.34
C GLN A 144 13.17 -3.30 2.17
N THR A 145 12.03 -2.98 1.54
CA THR A 145 10.72 -2.98 2.22
C THR A 145 10.38 -4.37 2.76
N PHE A 146 10.54 -5.42 1.96
CA PHE A 146 10.30 -6.78 2.43
C PHE A 146 11.31 -7.23 3.49
N ALA A 147 12.59 -6.82 3.39
CA ALA A 147 13.58 -7.10 4.41
C ALA A 147 13.20 -6.47 5.77
N GLU A 148 12.74 -5.22 5.78
CA GLU A 148 12.26 -4.55 6.98
C GLU A 148 10.99 -5.21 7.56
N MET A 149 10.04 -5.60 6.71
CA MET A 149 8.87 -6.35 7.14
C MET A 149 9.26 -7.71 7.74
N ALA A 150 10.18 -8.45 7.11
CA ALA A 150 10.71 -9.72 7.61
C ALA A 150 11.48 -9.55 8.93
N ARG A 151 12.26 -8.45 9.08
CA ARG A 151 12.92 -8.10 10.33
C ARG A 151 11.92 -7.88 11.47
N ALA A 152 10.83 -7.17 11.19
CA ALA A 152 9.84 -6.78 12.19
C ALA A 152 9.00 -7.95 12.70
N VAL A 153 8.68 -8.93 11.86
CA VAL A 153 7.89 -10.10 12.29
C VAL A 153 8.75 -11.08 13.09
N ARG A 154 8.14 -11.74 14.07
CA ARG A 154 8.77 -12.79 14.86
C ARG A 154 9.00 -14.06 14.03
N PRO A 155 9.91 -14.96 14.45
CA PRO A 155 10.03 -16.31 13.87
C PRO A 155 8.65 -17.00 13.78
N GLY A 156 8.36 -17.63 12.63
CA GLY A 156 7.04 -18.19 12.32
C GLY A 156 5.96 -17.17 11.95
N GLY A 157 6.21 -15.87 12.09
CA GLY A 157 5.30 -14.79 11.69
C GLY A 157 5.18 -14.67 10.17
N ARG A 158 4.12 -14.02 9.70
CA ARG A 158 3.83 -13.91 8.27
C ARG A 158 3.96 -12.49 7.75
N VAL A 159 4.48 -12.38 6.52
CA VAL A 159 4.44 -11.17 5.71
C VAL A 159 3.39 -11.36 4.61
N VAL A 160 2.45 -10.43 4.49
CA VAL A 160 1.36 -10.48 3.52
C VAL A 160 1.32 -9.18 2.71
N SER A 161 1.41 -9.30 1.39
CA SER A 161 1.30 -8.17 0.47
C SER A 161 0.05 -8.33 -0.40
N LEU A 162 -0.72 -7.25 -0.52
CA LEU A 162 -1.90 -7.12 -1.39
C LEU A 162 -1.64 -6.05 -2.43
N GLU A 163 -1.57 -6.42 -3.72
CA GLU A 163 -1.27 -5.47 -4.79
C GLU A 163 -2.12 -5.67 -6.04
N ILE A 164 -2.30 -4.59 -6.81
CA ILE A 164 -2.86 -4.67 -8.16
C ILE A 164 -1.84 -5.39 -9.05
N ALA A 165 -2.34 -6.27 -9.89
CA ALA A 165 -1.52 -7.08 -10.78
C ALA A 165 -2.09 -7.07 -12.21
N LYS A 166 -1.29 -7.48 -13.19
CA LYS A 166 -1.75 -7.59 -14.58
C LYS A 166 -2.66 -8.81 -14.72
N PRO A 167 -3.89 -8.68 -15.26
CA PRO A 167 -4.81 -9.81 -15.41
C PRO A 167 -4.21 -10.96 -16.21
N ARG A 168 -4.54 -12.20 -15.82
CA ARG A 168 -4.08 -13.43 -16.51
C ARG A 168 -5.15 -14.10 -17.36
N ILE A 169 -6.43 -13.77 -17.16
CA ILE A 169 -7.51 -14.35 -17.96
C ILE A 169 -7.45 -13.79 -19.38
N PRO A 170 -7.31 -14.64 -20.40
CA PRO A 170 -7.35 -14.22 -21.79
C PRO A 170 -8.65 -13.43 -22.10
N GLY A 171 -8.52 -12.33 -22.84
CA GLY A 171 -9.65 -11.46 -23.17
C GLY A 171 -10.09 -10.48 -22.05
N PHE A 172 -9.75 -10.73 -20.81
CA PHE A 172 -10.06 -9.80 -19.70
C PHE A 172 -9.07 -8.63 -19.62
N ALA A 173 -7.80 -8.84 -19.97
CA ALA A 173 -6.77 -7.80 -19.90
C ALA A 173 -7.10 -6.53 -20.70
N PRO A 174 -7.60 -6.59 -21.96
CA PRO A 174 -7.98 -5.38 -22.70
C PRO A 174 -9.11 -4.59 -22.02
N LEU A 175 -10.10 -5.29 -21.46
CA LEU A 175 -11.22 -4.65 -20.75
C LEU A 175 -10.75 -4.00 -19.46
N PHE A 176 -9.89 -4.67 -18.71
CA PHE A 176 -9.27 -4.13 -17.50
C PHE A 176 -8.44 -2.88 -17.80
N PHE A 177 -7.60 -2.91 -18.85
CA PHE A 177 -6.80 -1.76 -19.22
C PHE A 177 -7.66 -0.61 -19.77
N LEU A 178 -8.71 -0.89 -20.55
CA LEU A 178 -9.68 0.12 -20.98
C LEU A 178 -10.32 0.83 -19.77
N TYR A 179 -10.78 0.05 -18.80
CA TYR A 179 -11.29 0.58 -17.54
C TYR A 179 -10.25 1.45 -16.83
N PHE A 180 -9.06 0.92 -16.63
CA PHE A 180 -8.01 1.54 -15.83
C PHE A 180 -7.43 2.80 -16.48
N TYR A 181 -7.25 2.81 -17.82
CA TYR A 181 -6.64 3.92 -18.56
C TYR A 181 -7.63 4.98 -19.03
N ARG A 182 -8.89 4.61 -19.27
CA ARG A 182 -9.88 5.54 -19.83
C ARG A 182 -10.99 5.87 -18.85
N LEU A 183 -11.58 4.87 -18.22
CA LEU A 183 -12.78 5.07 -17.40
C LEU A 183 -12.45 5.61 -16.01
N SER A 184 -11.39 5.12 -15.35
CA SER A 184 -11.07 5.58 -13.98
C SER A 184 -10.66 7.06 -13.92
N PRO A 185 -9.86 7.64 -14.83
CA PRO A 185 -9.60 9.08 -14.85
C PRO A 185 -10.86 9.91 -15.18
N LEU A 186 -11.76 9.38 -16.03
CA LEU A 186 -13.02 10.06 -16.35
C LEU A 186 -13.92 10.10 -15.12
N LEU A 187 -14.07 9.00 -14.40
CA LEU A 187 -14.81 8.95 -13.14
C LEU A 187 -14.22 9.91 -12.10
N ALA A 188 -12.89 9.94 -11.96
CA ALA A 188 -12.22 10.88 -11.07
C ALA A 188 -12.60 12.33 -11.42
N ARG A 189 -12.55 12.70 -12.70
CA ARG A 189 -12.93 14.05 -13.16
C ARG A 189 -14.39 14.38 -12.88
N LEU A 190 -15.32 13.44 -13.10
CA LEU A 190 -16.76 13.64 -12.89
C LEU A 190 -17.13 13.77 -11.40
N PHE A 191 -16.42 13.08 -10.52
CA PHE A 191 -16.69 13.08 -9.07
C PHE A 191 -15.75 14.00 -8.27
N GLY A 192 -15.07 14.94 -8.91
CA GLY A 192 -14.22 15.94 -8.26
C GLY A 192 -12.93 15.39 -7.68
N GLY A 193 -12.43 14.26 -8.22
CA GLY A 193 -11.16 13.66 -7.81
C GLY A 193 -9.95 14.35 -8.45
N ASP A 194 -8.78 14.14 -7.86
CA ASP A 194 -7.49 14.62 -8.38
C ASP A 194 -7.08 13.81 -9.61
N VAL A 195 -7.25 14.38 -10.80
CA VAL A 195 -6.96 13.72 -12.09
C VAL A 195 -5.52 13.23 -12.17
N GLU A 196 -4.55 13.96 -11.60
CA GLU A 196 -3.13 13.60 -11.59
C GLU A 196 -2.91 12.28 -10.81
N ALA A 197 -3.52 12.15 -9.64
CA ALA A 197 -3.45 10.93 -8.84
C ALA A 197 -4.02 9.71 -9.58
N TYR A 198 -5.07 9.88 -10.37
CA TYR A 198 -5.69 8.80 -11.14
C TYR A 198 -4.95 8.47 -12.45
N GLN A 199 -4.17 9.39 -13.00
CA GLN A 199 -3.23 9.11 -14.07
C GLN A 199 -1.96 8.40 -13.58
N TYR A 200 -1.57 8.65 -12.32
CA TYR A 200 -0.46 7.96 -11.69
C TYR A 200 -0.73 6.44 -11.55
N LEU A 201 -1.94 6.04 -11.18
CA LEU A 201 -2.28 4.66 -10.90
C LEU A 201 -2.02 3.70 -12.09
N PRO A 202 -2.50 3.97 -13.33
CA PRO A 202 -2.16 3.16 -14.49
C PRO A 202 -0.67 3.17 -14.84
N ARG A 203 -0.02 4.35 -14.72
CA ARG A 203 1.41 4.49 -15.03
C ARG A 203 2.25 3.63 -14.08
N SER A 204 1.99 3.69 -12.78
CA SER A 204 2.69 2.90 -11.78
C SER A 204 2.50 1.40 -11.96
N LEU A 205 1.33 0.94 -12.44
CA LEU A 205 1.07 -0.46 -12.72
C LEU A 205 1.85 -0.99 -13.93
N LYS A 206 2.11 -0.15 -14.94
CA LYS A 206 2.85 -0.55 -16.14
C LYS A 206 4.27 -0.99 -15.81
N GLU A 207 4.91 -0.27 -14.90
CA GLU A 207 6.32 -0.46 -14.48
C GLU A 207 6.44 -1.37 -13.24
N PHE A 208 5.31 -1.78 -12.67
CA PHE A 208 5.31 -2.57 -11.44
C PHE A 208 5.70 -4.03 -11.70
N GLN A 209 6.38 -4.60 -10.72
CA GLN A 209 6.85 -5.99 -10.72
C GLN A 209 5.71 -6.98 -10.97
N SER A 210 6.04 -8.08 -11.63
CA SER A 210 5.16 -9.24 -11.77
C SER A 210 5.00 -9.97 -10.42
N ARG A 211 4.08 -10.94 -10.38
CA ARG A 211 3.88 -11.75 -9.17
C ARG A 211 5.12 -12.56 -8.82
N GLU A 212 5.75 -13.10 -9.84
CA GLU A 212 6.96 -13.88 -9.75
C GLU A 212 8.11 -13.05 -9.17
N GLU A 213 8.32 -11.85 -9.70
CA GLU A 213 9.35 -10.92 -9.20
C GLU A 213 9.07 -10.49 -7.75
N LEU A 214 7.80 -10.22 -7.37
CA LEU A 214 7.45 -9.94 -5.98
C LEU A 214 7.69 -11.13 -5.06
N ALA A 215 7.38 -12.36 -5.51
CA ALA A 215 7.66 -13.56 -4.74
C ALA A 215 9.18 -13.76 -4.56
N ASP A 216 9.98 -13.44 -5.58
CA ASP A 216 11.43 -13.50 -5.49
C ASP A 216 11.98 -12.42 -4.54
N SER A 217 11.42 -11.20 -4.54
CA SER A 217 11.74 -10.17 -3.55
C SER A 217 11.48 -10.66 -2.12
N MET A 218 10.35 -11.32 -1.88
CA MET A 218 10.07 -11.91 -0.56
C MET A 218 11.07 -13.00 -0.17
N ARG A 219 11.49 -13.85 -1.12
CA ARG A 219 12.51 -14.89 -0.89
C ARG A 219 13.89 -14.28 -0.58
N ARG A 220 14.28 -13.20 -1.31
CA ARG A 220 15.53 -12.47 -1.02
C ARG A 220 15.52 -11.84 0.37
N ALA A 221 14.35 -11.44 0.88
CA ALA A 221 14.18 -10.98 2.26
C ALA A 221 14.24 -12.11 3.31
N GLY A 222 14.54 -13.35 2.93
CA GLY A 222 14.64 -14.49 3.83
C GLY A 222 13.32 -15.18 4.18
N LEU A 223 12.22 -14.81 3.51
CA LEU A 223 10.93 -15.46 3.74
C LEU A 223 10.86 -16.80 3.02
N ILE A 224 10.30 -17.80 3.69
CA ILE A 224 10.05 -19.15 3.18
C ILE A 224 8.56 -19.39 2.90
N GLU A 225 8.21 -20.52 2.30
CA GLU A 225 6.84 -20.88 1.93
C GLU A 225 6.14 -19.78 1.10
N VAL A 226 6.89 -19.04 0.30
CA VAL A 226 6.35 -17.92 -0.47
C VAL A 226 5.40 -18.43 -1.54
N ARG A 227 4.16 -17.93 -1.51
CA ARG A 227 3.09 -18.24 -2.47
C ARG A 227 2.22 -17.01 -2.71
N TRP A 228 1.41 -17.06 -3.77
CA TRP A 228 0.42 -16.00 -4.02
C TRP A 228 -0.94 -16.57 -4.43
N TYR A 229 -1.94 -15.74 -4.32
CA TYR A 229 -3.33 -16.01 -4.72
C TYR A 229 -3.80 -14.92 -5.66
N ASP A 230 -4.34 -15.31 -6.81
CA ASP A 230 -4.96 -14.40 -7.76
C ASP A 230 -6.41 -14.14 -7.38
N LEU A 231 -6.81 -12.87 -7.34
CA LEU A 231 -8.16 -12.41 -7.08
C LEU A 231 -8.69 -11.63 -8.28
N SER A 232 -10.02 -11.59 -8.43
CA SER A 232 -10.70 -10.80 -9.47
C SER A 232 -10.09 -10.99 -10.86
N GLY A 233 -9.99 -12.24 -11.32
CA GLY A 233 -9.44 -12.56 -12.64
C GLY A 233 -7.95 -12.30 -12.79
N GLY A 234 -7.22 -12.25 -11.67
CA GLY A 234 -5.80 -11.96 -11.64
C GLY A 234 -5.48 -10.47 -11.73
N SER A 235 -6.46 -9.57 -11.58
CA SER A 235 -6.20 -8.13 -11.50
C SER A 235 -5.67 -7.68 -10.15
N VAL A 236 -5.71 -8.56 -9.15
CA VAL A 236 -5.16 -8.37 -7.81
C VAL A 236 -4.45 -9.65 -7.38
N ALA A 237 -3.33 -9.53 -6.70
CA ALA A 237 -2.60 -10.65 -6.13
C ALA A 237 -2.32 -10.43 -4.64
N VAL A 238 -2.43 -11.51 -3.86
CA VAL A 238 -2.06 -11.55 -2.45
C VAL A 238 -0.87 -12.49 -2.30
N HIS A 239 0.28 -11.96 -1.93
CA HIS A 239 1.49 -12.72 -1.64
C HIS A 239 1.61 -13.00 -0.14
N VAL A 240 2.11 -14.15 0.21
CA VAL A 240 2.32 -14.58 1.59
C VAL A 240 3.65 -15.27 1.70
N GLY A 241 4.45 -14.90 2.69
CA GLY A 241 5.68 -15.58 3.08
C GLY A 241 5.74 -15.74 4.59
N THR A 242 6.49 -16.70 5.07
CA THR A 242 6.67 -17.00 6.50
C THR A 242 8.13 -16.72 6.88
N LYS A 243 8.38 -16.04 7.98
CA LYS A 243 9.74 -15.91 8.54
C LYS A 243 10.17 -17.27 9.10
N PRO A 244 11.36 -17.79 8.79
CA PRO A 244 11.90 -19.00 9.40
C PRO A 244 11.86 -18.95 10.93
N GLY A 245 11.73 -20.13 11.57
CA GLY A 245 11.80 -20.30 13.03
C GLY A 245 13.21 -20.25 13.58
#